data_aeb6dfa945269e4105a721a2e2f9683f
#
_entry.id   aeb6dfa945269e4105a721a2e2f9683f
#
_cell.length_a   1.000
_cell.length_b   1.000
_cell.length_c   1.000
_cell.angle_alpha   90.00
_cell.angle_beta   90.00
_cell.angle_gamma   90.00
#
_symmetry.space_group_name_H-M   'P 1'
#
loop_
_entity.id
_entity.type
_entity.pdbx_description
1 polymer ?
#
loop_
_entity_poly.entity_id
_entity_poly.type
_entity_poly.pdbx_seq_one_letter_code
_entity_poly.pdbx_strand_id
1 'polypeptide(L)'
;MFRLLLIISLLFASKIIANENSRKEVILLHTNDIESVYEPIPALWRDDMDYIGGLSHLATLIRNTREEEGITFLLDAGDIFTGALSKKTEGKLPFDLYSAMDYDAMTLGNHEFEYGWEILVDTIPRANFPVLNANIYNETTGNLIAKPYTILEKSGVKVGVIGVMGIDAFYNTMAPFHRTGLSVKNPTETAQYWADKIRDNVDMIVVLTHQNKTAPMQTNKEADPSVQRGFDEDYAMAGALKGVDVIFGGHSDNGLNKPVIHPKTGTVIGLTFGQGMHLGYTKFAVNVEEHNVEYLDGYLIPVNSRYLPEDARTAELINDSRDDFPELAEVIAKIEQPLMRRYNRESSIGNLLTDFMKSAGNSDIGFLNSGAIRADMNAGNLTLEQLINVYPFKDNLTVIELSGKQVRDLIEYSLTLPYGIGQVSGLSITYDSSKNTLERIVDVKVNGEIIIDENKYTVAVSGYLADGGDGFNVFTEGRVVNDNLPFQDALYSQFKKAKNIKKLAIGRQTDISEK
;
A
#
# COMPACT_ATOMS: atom_id res chain seq x y z
N MET A 1 9.24 6.61 68.01
CA MET A 1 9.78 5.83 66.88
C MET A 1 8.73 4.98 66.16
N PHE A 2 7.90 4.19 66.84
CA PHE A 2 6.88 3.35 66.19
C PHE A 2 5.81 4.11 65.35
N ARG A 3 5.34 5.31 65.78
CA ARG A 3 4.36 6.08 65.03
C ARG A 3 4.92 6.72 63.74
N LEU A 4 6.21 7.03 63.68
CA LEU A 4 6.86 7.58 62.50
C LEU A 4 7.09 6.51 61.42
N LEU A 5 7.44 5.27 61.82
CA LEU A 5 7.58 4.14 60.92
C LEU A 5 6.25 3.72 60.30
N LEU A 6 5.11 3.82 61.03
CA LEU A 6 3.79 3.49 60.51
C LEU A 6 3.30 4.49 59.47
N ILE A 7 3.60 5.80 59.66
CA ILE A 7 3.26 6.88 58.69
C ILE A 7 4.10 6.74 57.41
N ILE A 8 5.38 6.40 57.53
CA ILE A 8 6.26 6.19 56.38
C ILE A 8 5.82 4.93 55.59
N SER A 9 5.43 3.84 56.25
CA SER A 9 4.92 2.63 55.58
C SER A 9 3.57 2.85 54.90
N LEU A 10 2.66 3.66 55.48
CA LEU A 10 1.40 4.03 54.88
C LEU A 10 1.59 4.98 53.67
N LEU A 11 2.55 5.90 53.72
CA LEU A 11 2.90 6.75 52.58
C LEU A 11 3.58 5.98 51.44
N PHE A 12 4.39 4.98 51.76
CA PHE A 12 4.97 4.06 50.76
C PHE A 12 3.91 3.13 50.16
N ALA A 13 3.01 2.58 50.95
CA ALA A 13 1.91 1.74 50.48
C ALA A 13 0.92 2.55 49.60
N SER A 14 0.60 3.79 50.00
CA SER A 14 -0.27 4.65 49.17
C SER A 14 0.40 5.11 47.86
N LYS A 15 1.70 5.33 47.83
CA LYS A 15 2.45 5.60 46.61
C LYS A 15 2.53 4.38 45.68
N ILE A 16 2.70 3.17 46.21
CA ILE A 16 2.71 1.95 45.41
C ILE A 16 1.32 1.69 44.83
N ILE A 17 0.25 1.84 45.61
CA ILE A 17 -1.14 1.66 45.14
C ILE A 17 -1.53 2.75 44.15
N ALA A 18 -1.10 4.02 44.32
CA ALA A 18 -1.31 5.09 43.37
C ALA A 18 -0.56 4.82 42.05
N ASN A 19 0.65 4.28 42.12
CA ASN A 19 1.45 3.99 40.93
C ASN A 19 0.90 2.78 40.14
N GLU A 20 0.29 1.79 40.77
CA GLU A 20 -0.40 0.68 40.08
C GLU A 20 -1.71 1.16 39.38
N ASN A 21 -2.43 2.10 39.97
CA ASN A 21 -3.68 2.65 39.38
C ASN A 21 -3.43 3.64 38.22
N SER A 22 -2.23 4.21 38.12
CA SER A 22 -1.87 5.14 37.04
C SER A 22 -1.30 4.44 35.80
N ARG A 23 -0.87 3.17 35.91
CA ARG A 23 -0.35 2.34 34.82
C ARG A 23 -1.49 1.57 34.15
N LYS A 24 -1.72 1.84 32.87
CA LYS A 24 -2.78 1.22 32.05
C LYS A 24 -2.17 0.47 30.89
N GLU A 25 -2.68 -0.72 30.60
CA GLU A 25 -2.34 -1.43 29.37
C GLU A 25 -3.17 -0.86 28.22
N VAL A 26 -2.49 -0.54 27.14
CA VAL A 26 -3.07 0.05 25.92
C VAL A 26 -2.62 -0.77 24.72
N ILE A 27 -3.57 -1.15 23.91
CA ILE A 27 -3.32 -1.84 22.65
C ILE A 27 -3.56 -0.88 21.49
N LEU A 28 -2.56 -0.74 20.62
CA LEU A 28 -2.72 -0.12 19.33
C LEU A 28 -2.85 -1.21 18.28
N LEU A 29 -4.03 -1.29 17.67
CA LEU A 29 -4.30 -2.10 16.48
C LEU A 29 -4.05 -1.22 15.25
N HIS A 30 -3.44 -1.79 14.21
CA HIS A 30 -3.20 -1.01 13.00
C HIS A 30 -3.33 -1.84 11.73
N THR A 31 -3.68 -1.14 10.66
CA THR A 31 -3.69 -1.62 9.27
C THR A 31 -3.03 -0.56 8.36
N ASN A 32 -2.72 -0.93 7.15
CA ASN A 32 -2.24 -0.08 6.07
C ASN A 32 -2.50 -0.78 4.73
N ASP A 33 -2.59 -0.01 3.66
CA ASP A 33 -2.61 -0.50 2.27
C ASP A 33 -3.68 -1.61 2.04
N ILE A 34 -4.91 -1.39 2.53
CA ILE A 34 -6.04 -2.32 2.31
C ILE A 34 -6.42 -2.39 0.83
N GLU A 35 -6.25 -1.27 0.10
CA GLU A 35 -6.45 -1.18 -1.34
C GLU A 35 -7.78 -1.76 -1.84
N SER A 36 -8.83 -1.59 -1.02
CA SER A 36 -10.17 -2.12 -1.30
C SER A 36 -10.22 -3.62 -1.66
N VAL A 37 -9.29 -4.40 -1.11
CA VAL A 37 -9.30 -5.86 -1.22
C VAL A 37 -10.31 -6.41 -0.23
N TYR A 38 -11.55 -6.57 -0.69
CA TYR A 38 -12.66 -6.98 0.17
C TYR A 38 -12.77 -8.49 0.35
N GLU A 39 -12.32 -9.27 -0.65
CA GLU A 39 -12.38 -10.73 -0.62
C GLU A 39 -11.10 -11.36 -0.09
N PRO A 40 -11.17 -12.57 0.51
CA PRO A 40 -9.98 -13.32 0.87
C PRO A 40 -9.09 -13.64 -0.34
N ILE A 41 -7.78 -13.56 -0.14
CA ILE A 41 -6.77 -13.83 -1.16
C ILE A 41 -6.28 -15.28 -1.00
N PRO A 42 -6.09 -16.07 -2.10
CA PRO A 42 -5.46 -17.37 -2.02
C PRO A 42 -4.04 -17.30 -1.44
N ALA A 43 -3.79 -18.01 -0.34
CA ALA A 43 -2.53 -17.97 0.40
C ALA A 43 -1.55 -19.06 -0.07
N LEU A 44 -1.25 -19.12 -1.38
CA LEU A 44 -0.46 -20.20 -2.01
C LEU A 44 1.01 -20.29 -1.52
N TRP A 45 1.47 -19.31 -0.77
CA TRP A 45 2.81 -19.28 -0.15
C TRP A 45 2.81 -19.79 1.29
N ARG A 46 1.65 -20.22 1.83
CA ARG A 46 1.48 -20.70 3.20
C ARG A 46 1.00 -22.14 3.19
N ASP A 47 1.52 -22.92 4.14
CA ASP A 47 1.12 -24.32 4.34
C ASP A 47 0.02 -24.47 5.40
N ASP A 48 -0.26 -23.41 6.16
CA ASP A 48 -1.16 -23.43 7.33
C ASP A 48 -2.56 -22.82 7.02
N MET A 49 -2.75 -22.22 5.84
CA MET A 49 -4.05 -21.68 5.41
C MET A 49 -4.18 -21.61 3.89
N ASP A 50 -5.40 -21.83 3.40
CA ASP A 50 -5.71 -21.76 1.96
C ASP A 50 -5.99 -20.33 1.49
N TYR A 51 -6.60 -19.50 2.37
CA TYR A 51 -6.97 -18.11 2.11
C TYR A 51 -6.62 -17.22 3.29
N ILE A 52 -6.26 -15.98 2.99
CA ILE A 52 -5.91 -14.96 3.98
C ILE A 52 -6.60 -13.63 3.64
N GLY A 53 -6.92 -12.83 4.66
CA GLY A 53 -7.56 -11.52 4.45
C GLY A 53 -9.07 -11.62 4.25
N GLY A 54 -9.59 -10.65 3.50
CA GLY A 54 -11.03 -10.40 3.37
C GLY A 54 -11.53 -9.43 4.44
N LEU A 55 -12.07 -8.29 4.00
CA LEU A 55 -12.35 -7.17 4.91
C LEU A 55 -13.40 -7.52 5.98
N SER A 56 -14.44 -8.31 5.63
CA SER A 56 -15.44 -8.77 6.60
C SER A 56 -14.87 -9.74 7.65
N HIS A 57 -13.86 -10.54 7.29
CA HIS A 57 -13.14 -11.40 8.23
C HIS A 57 -12.20 -10.59 9.14
N LEU A 58 -11.52 -9.58 8.57
CA LEU A 58 -10.71 -8.63 9.34
C LEU A 58 -11.57 -7.86 10.37
N ALA A 59 -12.77 -7.43 9.99
CA ALA A 59 -13.72 -6.77 10.89
C ALA A 59 -14.07 -7.66 12.10
N THR A 60 -14.29 -8.95 11.87
CA THR A 60 -14.53 -9.94 12.95
C THR A 60 -13.29 -10.08 13.85
N LEU A 61 -12.08 -10.16 13.27
CA LEU A 61 -10.85 -10.23 14.05
C LEU A 61 -10.67 -9.00 14.94
N ILE A 62 -10.88 -7.80 14.38
CA ILE A 62 -10.80 -6.53 15.13
C ILE A 62 -11.79 -6.53 16.30
N ARG A 63 -13.05 -6.89 16.05
CA ARG A 63 -14.07 -6.95 17.10
C ARG A 63 -13.68 -7.93 18.23
N ASN A 64 -13.29 -9.15 17.87
CA ASN A 64 -12.88 -10.17 18.85
C ASN A 64 -11.67 -9.69 19.67
N THR A 65 -10.66 -9.09 19.03
CA THR A 65 -9.49 -8.55 19.74
C THR A 65 -9.88 -7.43 20.71
N ARG A 66 -10.83 -6.56 20.33
CA ARG A 66 -11.34 -5.50 21.22
C ARG A 66 -12.14 -6.03 22.39
N GLU A 67 -12.85 -7.13 22.22
CA GLU A 67 -13.63 -7.78 23.29
C GLU A 67 -12.73 -8.50 24.30
N GLU A 68 -11.60 -9.06 23.83
CA GLU A 68 -10.62 -9.77 24.66
C GLU A 68 -9.66 -8.83 25.39
N GLU A 69 -9.34 -7.71 24.79
CA GLU A 69 -8.40 -6.72 25.30
C GLU A 69 -9.12 -5.53 25.94
N GLY A 70 -8.43 -4.74 26.73
CA GLY A 70 -9.03 -3.60 27.42
C GLY A 70 -9.07 -2.32 26.56
N ILE A 71 -8.14 -1.40 26.80
CA ILE A 71 -8.07 -0.12 26.09
C ILE A 71 -7.42 -0.33 24.72
N THR A 72 -8.23 -0.30 23.66
CA THR A 72 -7.76 -0.51 22.28
C THR A 72 -8.04 0.71 21.41
N PHE A 73 -7.08 1.10 20.58
CA PHE A 73 -7.24 2.07 19.49
C PHE A 73 -6.93 1.39 18.16
N LEU A 74 -7.76 1.60 17.14
CA LEU A 74 -7.58 1.06 15.79
C LEU A 74 -7.24 2.18 14.83
N LEU A 75 -6.08 2.09 14.20
CA LEU A 75 -5.48 3.13 13.37
C LEU A 75 -5.16 2.58 11.97
N ASP A 76 -5.17 3.43 10.95
CA ASP A 76 -4.80 3.04 9.59
C ASP A 76 -3.80 4.02 8.97
N ALA A 77 -2.81 3.47 8.26
CA ALA A 77 -1.74 4.26 7.66
C ALA A 77 -1.96 4.58 6.16
N GLY A 78 -3.22 4.57 5.70
CA GLY A 78 -3.62 5.03 4.36
C GLY A 78 -3.67 3.94 3.30
N ASP A 79 -4.03 4.34 2.09
CA ASP A 79 -4.28 3.50 0.92
C ASP A 79 -5.44 2.51 1.13
N ILE A 80 -6.61 3.07 1.47
CA ILE A 80 -7.85 2.29 1.56
C ILE A 80 -8.61 2.25 0.23
N PHE A 81 -8.33 3.19 -0.70
CA PHE A 81 -8.93 3.24 -2.02
C PHE A 81 -8.26 2.22 -2.95
N THR A 82 -8.70 2.16 -4.13
CA THR A 82 -8.40 1.39 -5.33
C THR A 82 -9.46 0.29 -5.61
N GLY A 83 -9.39 -0.39 -6.75
CA GLY A 83 -10.33 -1.45 -7.11
C GLY A 83 -11.70 -0.98 -7.61
N ALA A 84 -12.51 -1.96 -8.01
CA ALA A 84 -13.74 -1.74 -8.77
C ALA A 84 -14.82 -0.98 -7.99
N LEU A 85 -15.14 -1.43 -6.78
CA LEU A 85 -16.19 -0.82 -5.96
C LEU A 85 -15.78 0.54 -5.42
N SER A 86 -14.52 0.71 -4.99
CA SER A 86 -14.00 2.00 -4.58
C SER A 86 -14.11 3.02 -5.73
N LYS A 87 -13.72 2.61 -6.95
CA LYS A 87 -13.82 3.43 -8.15
C LYS A 87 -15.26 3.81 -8.50
N LYS A 88 -16.19 2.86 -8.45
CA LYS A 88 -17.62 3.09 -8.73
C LYS A 88 -18.27 4.02 -7.72
N THR A 89 -17.85 3.94 -6.47
CA THR A 89 -18.37 4.77 -5.38
C THR A 89 -17.55 6.04 -5.13
N GLU A 90 -16.49 6.29 -5.93
CA GLU A 90 -15.58 7.43 -5.79
C GLU A 90 -15.03 7.56 -4.35
N GLY A 91 -14.62 6.41 -3.77
CA GLY A 91 -14.06 6.33 -2.42
C GLY A 91 -15.08 6.36 -1.28
N LYS A 92 -16.39 6.44 -1.56
CA LYS A 92 -17.42 6.49 -0.50
C LYS A 92 -17.50 5.18 0.28
N LEU A 93 -17.55 4.04 -0.43
CA LEU A 93 -17.65 2.73 0.21
C LEU A 93 -16.48 2.44 1.19
N PRO A 94 -15.20 2.65 0.86
CA PRO A 94 -14.11 2.45 1.83
C PRO A 94 -14.30 3.22 3.13
N PHE A 95 -14.70 4.50 3.10
CA PHE A 95 -14.98 5.27 4.32
C PHE A 95 -16.17 4.74 5.11
N ASP A 96 -17.24 4.28 4.42
CA ASP A 96 -18.41 3.67 5.08
C ASP A 96 -18.01 2.35 5.77
N LEU A 97 -17.17 1.52 5.11
CA LEU A 97 -16.66 0.26 5.68
C LEU A 97 -15.79 0.50 6.92
N TYR A 98 -14.86 1.45 6.85
CA TYR A 98 -14.00 1.82 8.00
C TYR A 98 -14.84 2.39 9.15
N SER A 99 -15.87 3.18 8.83
CA SER A 99 -16.84 3.65 9.82
C SER A 99 -17.62 2.51 10.46
N ALA A 100 -17.97 1.46 9.69
CA ALA A 100 -18.64 0.27 10.18
C ALA A 100 -17.75 -0.63 11.06
N MET A 101 -16.43 -0.60 10.83
CA MET A 101 -15.39 -1.31 11.59
C MET A 101 -14.90 -0.52 12.81
N ASP A 102 -15.44 0.68 13.03
CA ASP A 102 -15.11 1.58 14.14
C ASP A 102 -13.62 1.96 14.20
N TYR A 103 -13.01 2.35 13.06
CA TYR A 103 -11.67 2.93 13.08
C TYR A 103 -11.64 4.19 13.93
N ASP A 104 -10.55 4.39 14.68
CA ASP A 104 -10.39 5.57 15.56
C ASP A 104 -9.71 6.74 14.85
N ALA A 105 -8.82 6.49 13.88
CA ALA A 105 -8.22 7.48 12.99
C ALA A 105 -7.50 6.82 11.81
N MET A 106 -7.29 7.56 10.72
CA MET A 106 -6.43 7.16 9.61
C MET A 106 -5.64 8.36 9.07
N THR A 107 -4.52 8.09 8.37
CA THR A 107 -3.87 9.06 7.49
C THR A 107 -4.24 8.83 6.03
N LEU A 108 -4.01 9.82 5.17
CA LEU A 108 -4.17 9.67 3.72
C LEU A 108 -2.93 9.00 3.12
N GLY A 109 -3.14 8.04 2.22
CA GLY A 109 -2.14 7.53 1.31
C GLY A 109 -2.30 8.11 -0.11
N ASN A 110 -1.50 7.64 -1.07
CA ASN A 110 -1.53 8.15 -2.44
C ASN A 110 -2.76 7.64 -3.22
N HIS A 111 -3.28 6.47 -2.91
CA HIS A 111 -4.47 5.92 -3.56
C HIS A 111 -5.75 6.68 -3.21
N GLU A 112 -5.84 7.39 -2.08
CA GLU A 112 -6.98 8.26 -1.80
C GLU A 112 -7.17 9.37 -2.83
N PHE A 113 -6.14 9.70 -3.60
CA PHE A 113 -6.19 10.75 -4.64
C PHE A 113 -6.62 10.22 -6.03
N GLU A 114 -6.85 8.92 -6.22
CA GLU A 114 -7.13 8.30 -7.54
C GLU A 114 -8.34 8.90 -8.28
N TYR A 115 -9.28 9.48 -7.55
CA TYR A 115 -10.50 10.06 -8.16
C TYR A 115 -10.44 11.59 -8.24
N GLY A 116 -9.30 12.19 -7.86
CA GLY A 116 -9.07 13.63 -7.74
C GLY A 116 -9.16 14.10 -6.28
N TRP A 117 -8.29 15.02 -5.91
CA TRP A 117 -8.23 15.51 -4.53
C TRP A 117 -9.46 16.32 -4.11
N GLU A 118 -10.15 16.97 -5.04
CA GLU A 118 -11.40 17.66 -4.76
C GLU A 118 -12.49 16.67 -4.34
N ILE A 119 -12.62 15.54 -5.07
CA ILE A 119 -13.55 14.45 -4.73
C ILE A 119 -13.18 13.86 -3.38
N LEU A 120 -11.89 13.65 -3.10
CA LEU A 120 -11.43 13.16 -1.80
C LEU A 120 -11.88 14.08 -0.65
N VAL A 121 -11.63 15.39 -0.77
CA VAL A 121 -12.01 16.38 0.27
C VAL A 121 -13.52 16.38 0.50
N ASP A 122 -14.33 16.24 -0.56
CA ASP A 122 -15.78 16.15 -0.47
C ASP A 122 -16.27 14.81 0.12
N THR A 123 -15.44 13.76 0.01
CA THR A 123 -15.78 12.40 0.50
C THR A 123 -15.34 12.16 1.94
N ILE A 124 -14.25 12.79 2.42
CA ILE A 124 -13.77 12.67 3.81
C ILE A 124 -14.88 12.81 4.88
N PRO A 125 -15.87 13.72 4.77
CA PRO A 125 -16.94 13.85 5.76
C PRO A 125 -17.85 12.62 5.93
N ARG A 126 -17.76 11.60 5.07
CA ARG A 126 -18.46 10.32 5.24
C ARG A 126 -17.87 9.49 6.38
N ALA A 127 -16.57 9.61 6.63
CA ALA A 127 -15.93 8.95 7.75
C ALA A 127 -16.47 9.49 9.08
N ASN A 128 -16.89 8.59 9.98
CA ASN A 128 -17.28 8.94 11.34
C ASN A 128 -16.08 9.06 12.30
N PHE A 129 -14.86 8.97 11.76
CA PHE A 129 -13.58 9.05 12.44
C PHE A 129 -12.68 10.12 11.77
N PRO A 130 -11.65 10.62 12.47
CA PRO A 130 -10.70 11.59 11.91
C PRO A 130 -9.86 11.00 10.77
N VAL A 131 -9.91 11.63 9.60
CA VAL A 131 -8.99 11.42 8.47
C VAL A 131 -7.94 12.54 8.53
N LEU A 132 -6.66 12.16 8.59
CA LEU A 132 -5.55 13.05 8.95
C LEU A 132 -4.59 13.25 7.79
N ASN A 133 -4.10 14.48 7.62
CA ASN A 133 -2.88 14.79 6.89
C ASN A 133 -2.36 16.16 7.28
N ALA A 134 -1.13 16.20 7.77
CA ALA A 134 -0.53 17.40 8.35
C ALA A 134 0.36 18.18 7.38
N ASN A 135 0.68 17.62 6.19
CA ASN A 135 1.71 18.18 5.33
C ASN A 135 1.31 18.40 3.87
N ILE A 136 0.06 18.10 3.48
CA ILE A 136 -0.45 18.40 2.12
C ILE A 136 -1.29 19.67 2.17
N TYR A 137 -0.96 20.62 1.29
CA TYR A 137 -1.56 21.95 1.24
C TYR A 137 -2.18 22.22 -0.12
N ASN A 138 -3.35 22.85 -0.13
CA ASN A 138 -3.89 23.48 -1.32
C ASN A 138 -3.08 24.74 -1.62
N GLU A 139 -2.43 24.80 -2.77
CA GLU A 139 -1.54 25.91 -3.15
C GLU A 139 -2.27 27.26 -3.31
N THR A 140 -3.56 27.22 -3.67
CA THR A 140 -4.36 28.43 -3.88
C THR A 140 -4.76 29.07 -2.54
N THR A 141 -5.16 28.24 -1.55
CA THR A 141 -5.67 28.72 -0.26
C THR A 141 -4.60 28.76 0.82
N GLY A 142 -3.51 28.00 0.65
CA GLY A 142 -2.48 27.79 1.67
C GLY A 142 -2.94 26.94 2.86
N ASN A 143 -4.14 26.36 2.81
CA ASN A 143 -4.69 25.53 3.86
C ASN A 143 -4.34 24.05 3.68
N LEU A 144 -4.29 23.31 4.78
CA LEU A 144 -4.25 21.84 4.75
C LEU A 144 -5.54 21.29 4.12
N ILE A 145 -5.44 20.16 3.41
CA ILE A 145 -6.59 19.49 2.81
C ILE A 145 -7.35 18.59 3.80
N ALA A 146 -6.73 18.23 4.92
CA ALA A 146 -7.32 17.42 5.99
C ALA A 146 -6.87 17.93 7.37
N LYS A 147 -7.40 17.33 8.45
CA LYS A 147 -6.95 17.66 9.81
C LYS A 147 -5.52 17.20 10.02
N PRO A 148 -4.64 18.00 10.67
CA PRO A 148 -3.25 17.60 10.89
C PRO A 148 -3.08 16.50 11.94
N TYR A 149 -3.92 16.48 12.96
CA TYR A 149 -3.89 15.55 14.08
C TYR A 149 -5.26 15.40 14.73
N THR A 150 -5.37 14.41 15.59
CA THR A 150 -6.48 14.25 16.55
C THR A 150 -5.95 13.80 17.91
N ILE A 151 -6.75 14.00 18.96
CA ILE A 151 -6.51 13.42 20.28
C ILE A 151 -7.66 12.46 20.58
N LEU A 152 -7.32 11.20 20.72
CA LEU A 152 -8.24 10.13 21.07
C LEU A 152 -8.16 9.88 22.57
N GLU A 153 -9.31 9.69 23.23
CA GLU A 153 -9.35 9.40 24.65
C GLU A 153 -10.21 8.17 24.94
N LYS A 154 -9.63 7.15 25.58
CA LYS A 154 -10.34 5.96 26.06
C LYS A 154 -9.89 5.65 27.48
N SER A 155 -10.85 5.51 28.40
CA SER A 155 -10.60 5.20 29.81
C SER A 155 -9.57 6.10 30.48
N GLY A 156 -9.51 7.39 30.10
CA GLY A 156 -8.59 8.41 30.63
C GLY A 156 -7.13 8.23 30.17
N VAL A 157 -6.90 7.51 29.06
CA VAL A 157 -5.64 7.54 28.30
C VAL A 157 -5.85 8.38 27.07
N LYS A 158 -4.96 9.35 26.84
CA LYS A 158 -4.98 10.27 25.71
C LYS A 158 -3.87 9.94 24.72
N VAL A 159 -4.25 9.60 23.49
CA VAL A 159 -3.35 9.30 22.38
C VAL A 159 -3.45 10.40 21.34
N GLY A 160 -2.36 11.13 21.11
CA GLY A 160 -2.23 12.09 20.02
C GLY A 160 -1.85 11.35 18.74
N VAL A 161 -2.63 11.49 17.69
CA VAL A 161 -2.39 10.84 16.39
C VAL A 161 -2.17 11.92 15.33
N ILE A 162 -1.03 11.87 14.63
CA ILE A 162 -0.62 12.81 13.58
C ILE A 162 -0.51 12.02 12.27
N GLY A 163 -1.04 12.52 11.15
CA GLY A 163 -0.92 11.89 9.83
C GLY A 163 0.02 12.64 8.90
N VAL A 164 0.90 11.96 8.16
CA VAL A 164 1.78 12.58 7.17
C VAL A 164 1.97 11.71 5.91
N MET A 165 2.17 12.38 4.77
CA MET A 165 2.47 11.80 3.46
C MET A 165 3.95 12.00 3.13
N GLY A 166 4.58 10.97 2.56
CA GLY A 166 5.94 11.06 2.03
C GLY A 166 6.05 11.92 0.77
N ILE A 167 7.19 12.58 0.60
CA ILE A 167 7.46 13.38 -0.61
C ILE A 167 7.52 12.48 -1.84
N ASP A 168 8.17 11.33 -1.72
CA ASP A 168 8.29 10.35 -2.82
C ASP A 168 6.93 9.75 -3.19
N ALA A 169 6.15 9.30 -2.19
CA ALA A 169 4.79 8.82 -2.39
C ALA A 169 3.90 9.87 -3.08
N PHE A 170 4.02 11.14 -2.70
CA PHE A 170 3.25 12.23 -3.31
C PHE A 170 3.64 12.51 -4.77
N TYR A 171 4.94 12.61 -5.07
CA TYR A 171 5.38 13.06 -6.40
C TYR A 171 5.59 11.91 -7.40
N ASN A 172 6.01 10.74 -6.95
CA ASN A 172 6.46 9.66 -7.83
C ASN A 172 5.43 8.54 -8.02
N THR A 173 4.42 8.41 -7.13
CA THR A 173 3.41 7.35 -7.22
C THR A 173 2.00 7.86 -7.55
N MET A 174 1.76 9.17 -7.45
CA MET A 174 0.51 9.80 -7.91
C MET A 174 0.68 10.40 -9.30
N ALA A 175 -0.28 10.14 -10.19
CA ALA A 175 -0.32 10.80 -11.48
C ALA A 175 -0.42 12.34 -11.30
N PRO A 176 0.30 13.14 -12.11
CA PRO A 176 0.33 14.60 -11.94
C PRO A 176 -1.04 15.26 -11.85
N PHE A 177 -2.03 14.80 -12.64
CA PHE A 177 -3.36 15.39 -12.65
C PHE A 177 -4.16 15.13 -11.35
N HIS A 178 -3.83 14.09 -10.57
CA HIS A 178 -4.48 13.83 -9.28
C HIS A 178 -4.02 14.78 -8.16
N ARG A 179 -2.85 15.42 -8.33
CA ARG A 179 -2.22 16.30 -7.33
C ARG A 179 -2.03 17.74 -7.80
N THR A 180 -2.54 18.10 -8.99
CA THR A 180 -2.45 19.47 -9.51
C THR A 180 -3.10 20.46 -8.53
N GLY A 181 -2.37 21.52 -8.17
CA GLY A 181 -2.80 22.53 -7.18
C GLY A 181 -2.55 22.14 -5.73
N LEU A 182 -1.82 21.01 -5.50
CA LEU A 182 -1.38 20.61 -4.17
C LEU A 182 0.14 20.66 -4.06
N SER A 183 0.62 20.90 -2.85
CA SER A 183 2.02 20.79 -2.47
C SER A 183 2.18 20.01 -1.18
N VAL A 184 3.32 19.32 -1.04
CA VAL A 184 3.66 18.55 0.16
C VAL A 184 4.89 19.12 0.85
N LYS A 185 4.85 19.26 2.19
CA LYS A 185 5.99 19.66 3.00
C LYS A 185 6.73 18.45 3.55
N ASN A 186 7.96 18.69 4.06
CA ASN A 186 8.75 17.64 4.69
C ASN A 186 7.96 16.94 5.81
N PRO A 187 7.75 15.61 5.72
CA PRO A 187 6.91 14.87 6.68
C PRO A 187 7.53 14.84 8.08
N THR A 188 8.86 14.69 8.21
CA THR A 188 9.56 14.61 9.50
C THR A 188 9.48 15.94 10.25
N GLU A 189 9.76 17.06 9.58
CA GLU A 189 9.68 18.40 10.18
C GLU A 189 8.24 18.73 10.60
N THR A 190 7.27 18.32 9.77
CA THR A 190 5.85 18.54 10.05
C THR A 190 5.37 17.69 11.22
N ALA A 191 5.75 16.41 11.27
CA ALA A 191 5.41 15.52 12.39
C ALA A 191 5.99 16.07 13.71
N GLN A 192 7.27 16.52 13.72
CA GLN A 192 7.87 17.12 14.91
C GLN A 192 7.14 18.39 15.36
N TYR A 193 6.80 19.28 14.41
CA TYR A 193 6.07 20.52 14.75
C TYR A 193 4.73 20.24 15.45
N TRP A 194 3.96 19.25 14.97
CA TRP A 194 2.70 18.90 15.59
C TRP A 194 2.88 18.10 16.89
N ALA A 195 3.88 17.22 16.94
CA ALA A 195 4.22 16.48 18.17
C ALA A 195 4.56 17.46 19.31
N ASP A 196 5.40 18.46 19.05
CA ASP A 196 5.74 19.49 20.03
C ASP A 196 4.51 20.27 20.52
N LYS A 197 3.55 20.52 19.62
CA LYS A 197 2.32 21.26 19.98
C LYS A 197 1.36 20.47 20.87
N ILE A 198 1.28 19.15 20.71
CA ILE A 198 0.29 18.34 21.43
C ILE A 198 0.88 17.60 22.62
N ARG A 199 2.21 17.53 22.77
CA ARG A 199 2.89 16.68 23.77
C ARG A 199 2.37 16.86 25.19
N ASP A 200 2.16 18.09 25.63
CA ASP A 200 1.70 18.38 26.98
C ASP A 200 0.21 18.02 27.24
N ASN A 201 -0.53 17.66 26.18
CA ASN A 201 -1.96 17.36 26.26
C ASN A 201 -2.29 15.87 26.13
N VAL A 202 -1.28 15.02 25.92
CA VAL A 202 -1.45 13.60 25.63
C VAL A 202 -0.47 12.72 26.41
N ASP A 203 -0.82 11.47 26.61
CA ASP A 203 0.02 10.48 27.29
C ASP A 203 0.98 9.80 26.29
N MET A 204 0.50 9.57 25.05
CA MET A 204 1.24 8.90 23.98
C MET A 204 1.08 9.69 22.67
N ILE A 205 2.12 9.68 21.81
CA ILE A 205 2.07 10.23 20.45
C ILE A 205 2.32 9.12 19.44
N VAL A 206 1.39 8.97 18.50
CA VAL A 206 1.47 8.08 17.33
C VAL A 206 1.57 8.94 16.06
N VAL A 207 2.50 8.64 15.19
CA VAL A 207 2.57 9.20 13.82
C VAL A 207 2.14 8.11 12.84
N LEU A 208 1.11 8.39 12.07
CA LEU A 208 0.71 7.58 10.92
C LEU A 208 1.42 8.14 9.69
N THR A 209 2.18 7.30 9.01
CA THR A 209 2.96 7.71 7.84
C THR A 209 2.52 6.96 6.61
N HIS A 210 2.50 7.64 5.46
CA HIS A 210 2.37 6.98 4.18
C HIS A 210 3.53 7.40 3.28
N GLN A 211 4.73 6.77 3.47
CA GLN A 211 5.98 7.26 2.89
C GLN A 211 7.01 6.21 2.49
N ASN A 212 6.89 4.97 3.00
CA ASN A 212 7.91 3.96 2.79
C ASN A 212 7.99 3.54 1.32
N LYS A 213 9.20 3.36 0.81
CA LYS A 213 9.38 2.89 -0.57
C LYS A 213 9.19 1.39 -0.63
N THR A 214 8.48 0.92 -1.66
CA THR A 214 8.41 -0.50 -1.96
C THR A 214 9.83 -1.06 -2.16
N ALA A 215 10.12 -2.16 -1.51
CA ALA A 215 11.43 -2.81 -1.56
C ALA A 215 11.26 -4.33 -1.63
N PRO A 216 12.27 -5.09 -2.11
CA PRO A 216 12.23 -6.55 -2.05
C PRO A 216 12.01 -7.01 -0.61
N MET A 217 11.10 -7.97 -0.39
CA MET A 217 10.94 -8.57 0.92
C MET A 217 12.25 -9.23 1.35
N GLN A 218 12.81 -8.74 2.46
CA GLN A 218 14.00 -9.30 3.07
C GLN A 218 13.64 -9.92 4.42
N THR A 219 14.13 -11.14 4.66
CA THR A 219 14.05 -11.72 6.01
C THR A 219 15.08 -11.04 6.91
N ASN A 220 14.86 -11.01 8.22
CA ASN A 220 15.84 -10.47 9.18
C ASN A 220 17.21 -11.14 9.14
N LYS A 221 17.31 -12.35 8.57
CA LYS A 221 18.58 -13.08 8.38
C LYS A 221 19.33 -12.64 7.13
N GLU A 222 18.61 -12.11 6.15
CA GLU A 222 19.09 -11.72 4.82
C GLU A 222 19.16 -10.20 4.65
N ALA A 223 18.75 -9.44 5.68
CA ALA A 223 18.72 -7.99 5.62
C ALA A 223 20.13 -7.43 5.43
N ASP A 224 20.44 -7.01 4.22
CA ASP A 224 21.62 -6.23 3.90
C ASP A 224 21.32 -4.75 4.19
N PRO A 225 22.07 -4.09 5.12
CA PRO A 225 21.85 -2.69 5.46
C PRO A 225 22.04 -1.72 4.27
N SER A 226 22.70 -2.16 3.20
CA SER A 226 22.91 -1.36 1.99
C SER A 226 21.72 -1.42 1.02
N VAL A 227 20.77 -2.36 1.24
CA VAL A 227 19.59 -2.53 0.40
C VAL A 227 18.41 -1.82 1.05
N GLN A 228 17.66 -1.03 0.27
CA GLN A 228 16.42 -0.38 0.69
C GLN A 228 15.45 -1.41 1.30
N ARG A 229 14.97 -1.13 2.51
CA ARG A 229 13.94 -1.92 3.18
C ARG A 229 12.61 -1.18 3.12
N GLY A 230 11.52 -1.89 3.15
CA GLY A 230 10.17 -1.31 3.05
C GLY A 230 9.71 -0.48 4.27
N PHE A 231 10.62 -0.10 5.17
CA PHE A 231 10.38 0.76 6.33
C PHE A 231 11.53 1.74 6.61
N ASP A 232 12.46 1.92 5.67
CA ASP A 232 13.66 2.75 5.89
C ASP A 232 13.33 4.23 6.07
N GLU A 233 12.30 4.75 5.42
CA GLU A 233 11.85 6.12 5.59
C GLU A 233 11.29 6.34 7.01
N ASP A 234 10.50 5.40 7.51
CA ASP A 234 9.98 5.44 8.88
C ASP A 234 11.08 5.26 9.92
N TYR A 235 12.06 4.39 9.64
CA TYR A 235 13.22 4.21 10.50
C TYR A 235 14.07 5.49 10.59
N ALA A 236 14.30 6.16 9.47
CA ALA A 236 15.00 7.44 9.44
C ALA A 236 14.22 8.53 10.19
N MET A 237 12.90 8.60 9.98
CA MET A 237 12.02 9.51 10.70
C MET A 237 12.05 9.26 12.21
N ALA A 238 11.92 8.01 12.66
CA ALA A 238 12.01 7.63 14.06
C ALA A 238 13.32 8.11 14.72
N GLY A 239 14.43 8.01 14.00
CA GLY A 239 15.74 8.48 14.47
C GLY A 239 15.88 10.00 14.61
N ALA A 240 15.05 10.75 13.91
CA ALA A 240 15.05 12.21 13.88
C ALA A 240 14.04 12.85 14.87
N LEU A 241 12.90 12.20 15.09
CA LEU A 241 11.81 12.71 15.94
C LEU A 241 12.16 12.60 17.43
N LYS A 242 11.56 13.52 18.20
CA LYS A 242 11.64 13.54 19.66
C LYS A 242 10.24 13.48 20.25
N GLY A 243 10.07 12.70 21.32
CA GLY A 243 8.81 12.60 22.04
C GLY A 243 7.69 11.93 21.24
N VAL A 244 8.04 11.15 20.21
CA VAL A 244 7.12 10.30 19.45
C VAL A 244 7.34 8.84 19.88
N ASP A 245 6.27 8.20 20.32
CA ASP A 245 6.32 6.87 20.89
C ASP A 245 6.20 5.78 19.83
N VAL A 246 5.36 6.02 18.80
CA VAL A 246 5.03 5.02 17.78
C VAL A 246 4.96 5.66 16.39
N ILE A 247 5.43 4.92 15.39
CA ILE A 247 5.18 5.17 13.96
C ILE A 247 4.49 3.94 13.38
N PHE A 248 3.31 4.10 12.80
CA PHE A 248 2.71 3.09 11.92
C PHE A 248 2.78 3.57 10.48
N GLY A 249 3.43 2.77 9.63
CA GLY A 249 3.70 3.11 8.24
C GLY A 249 2.86 2.34 7.25
N GLY A 250 2.81 2.85 6.00
CA GLY A 250 2.20 2.24 4.83
C GLY A 250 3.03 2.46 3.57
N HIS A 251 2.40 2.28 2.39
CA HIS A 251 2.90 2.50 1.05
C HIS A 251 3.78 1.39 0.47
N SER A 252 4.51 0.65 1.26
CA SER A 252 5.50 -0.31 0.74
C SER A 252 4.96 -1.72 0.55
N ASP A 253 3.81 -2.06 1.09
CA ASP A 253 3.26 -3.45 1.17
C ASP A 253 4.22 -4.45 1.88
N ASN A 254 5.20 -3.94 2.61
CA ASN A 254 6.19 -4.73 3.35
C ASN A 254 5.89 -4.68 4.85
N GLY A 255 5.42 -5.80 5.40
CA GLY A 255 5.08 -5.91 6.82
C GLY A 255 6.27 -6.27 7.70
N LEU A 256 6.16 -5.90 8.97
CA LEU A 256 7.07 -6.29 10.04
C LEU A 256 6.35 -7.30 10.94
N ASN A 257 6.76 -8.57 10.90
CA ASN A 257 6.19 -9.63 11.76
C ASN A 257 6.25 -9.27 13.25
N LYS A 258 7.25 -8.47 13.64
CA LYS A 258 7.37 -7.81 14.94
C LYS A 258 7.78 -6.37 14.72
N PRO A 259 7.23 -5.43 15.51
CA PRO A 259 7.67 -4.05 15.48
C PRO A 259 9.17 -3.89 15.67
N VAL A 260 9.75 -2.91 15.00
CA VAL A 260 11.16 -2.53 15.16
C VAL A 260 11.23 -1.35 16.13
N ILE A 261 12.10 -1.45 17.14
CA ILE A 261 12.35 -0.37 18.09
C ILE A 261 13.60 0.37 17.66
N HIS A 262 13.46 1.67 17.40
CA HIS A 262 14.60 2.49 16.98
C HIS A 262 15.58 2.68 18.16
N PRO A 263 16.87 2.27 18.02
CA PRO A 263 17.80 2.14 19.17
C PRO A 263 18.17 3.46 19.84
N LYS A 264 18.04 4.58 19.13
CA LYS A 264 18.38 5.91 19.66
C LYS A 264 17.21 6.58 20.39
N THR A 265 15.98 6.40 19.87
CA THR A 265 14.82 7.15 20.35
C THR A 265 13.84 6.30 21.15
N GLY A 266 13.90 4.99 21.01
CA GLY A 266 12.91 4.06 21.58
C GLY A 266 11.59 4.00 20.82
N THR A 267 11.43 4.80 19.75
CA THR A 267 10.21 4.82 18.92
C THR A 267 9.96 3.44 18.33
N VAL A 268 8.74 2.95 18.48
CA VAL A 268 8.27 1.67 17.96
C VAL A 268 7.74 1.86 16.54
N ILE A 269 8.19 1.03 15.58
CA ILE A 269 7.80 1.10 14.17
C ILE A 269 7.06 -0.18 13.81
N GLY A 270 5.84 -0.07 13.28
CA GLY A 270 5.00 -1.18 12.84
C GLY A 270 4.41 -0.95 11.45
N LEU A 271 4.35 -2.01 10.64
CA LEU A 271 3.69 -2.07 9.34
C LEU A 271 3.04 -3.44 9.16
N THR A 272 1.91 -3.50 8.46
CA THR A 272 1.32 -4.76 7.98
C THR A 272 1.73 -5.04 6.54
N PHE A 273 1.45 -6.25 6.02
CA PHE A 273 1.73 -6.60 4.61
C PHE A 273 0.70 -6.05 3.62
N GLY A 274 -0.22 -5.19 4.06
CA GLY A 274 -1.28 -4.63 3.22
C GLY A 274 -2.41 -5.64 2.91
N GLN A 275 -3.32 -5.21 2.03
CA GLN A 275 -4.43 -5.99 1.48
C GLN A 275 -5.33 -6.70 2.52
N GLY A 276 -5.38 -6.18 3.74
CA GLY A 276 -6.18 -6.76 4.84
C GLY A 276 -5.73 -8.15 5.29
N MET A 277 -4.54 -8.59 4.91
CA MET A 277 -4.02 -9.92 5.24
C MET A 277 -3.71 -10.09 6.73
N HIS A 278 -3.36 -9.02 7.42
CA HIS A 278 -2.95 -9.04 8.82
C HIS A 278 -3.51 -7.87 9.59
N LEU A 279 -3.79 -8.08 10.86
CA LEU A 279 -4.01 -7.04 11.85
C LEU A 279 -2.72 -6.84 12.66
N GLY A 280 -2.19 -5.63 12.67
CA GLY A 280 -1.07 -5.29 13.53
C GLY A 280 -1.55 -5.13 14.98
N TYR A 281 -0.87 -5.76 15.91
CA TYR A 281 -1.11 -5.68 17.35
C TYR A 281 0.14 -5.17 18.05
N THR A 282 0.01 -4.10 18.82
CA THR A 282 1.13 -3.55 19.61
C THR A 282 0.62 -3.12 20.99
N LYS A 283 1.23 -3.65 22.03
CA LYS A 283 0.84 -3.48 23.43
C LYS A 283 1.82 -2.62 24.18
N PHE A 284 1.29 -1.67 24.94
CA PHE A 284 2.05 -0.74 25.76
C PHE A 284 1.53 -0.71 27.19
N ALA A 285 2.41 -0.33 28.12
CA ALA A 285 2.02 0.16 29.43
C ALA A 285 2.20 1.68 29.46
N VAL A 286 1.13 2.40 29.74
CA VAL A 286 1.08 3.87 29.77
C VAL A 286 0.87 4.31 31.21
N ASN A 287 1.79 5.08 31.76
CA ASN A 287 1.62 5.76 33.04
C ASN A 287 1.07 7.18 32.78
N VAL A 288 -0.22 7.39 33.06
CA VAL A 288 -0.91 8.65 32.77
C VAL A 288 -0.52 9.81 33.69
N GLU A 289 0.09 9.55 34.86
CA GLU A 289 0.59 10.60 35.77
C GLU A 289 1.99 11.07 35.38
N GLU A 290 2.83 10.16 34.89
CA GLU A 290 4.23 10.44 34.52
C GLU A 290 4.40 10.66 33.01
N HIS A 291 3.33 10.48 32.20
CA HIS A 291 3.35 10.51 30.74
C HIS A 291 4.46 9.63 30.16
N ASN A 292 4.63 8.42 30.73
CA ASN A 292 5.64 7.46 30.33
C ASN A 292 5.00 6.29 29.61
N VAL A 293 5.60 5.89 28.48
CA VAL A 293 5.14 4.81 27.59
C VAL A 293 6.21 3.72 27.54
N GLU A 294 5.84 2.50 27.87
CA GLU A 294 6.70 1.32 27.81
C GLU A 294 6.12 0.32 26.79
N TYR A 295 6.91 -0.05 25.78
CA TYR A 295 6.55 -1.13 24.87
C TYR A 295 6.61 -2.48 25.59
N LEU A 296 5.56 -3.28 25.46
CA LEU A 296 5.47 -4.60 26.10
C LEU A 296 5.62 -5.74 25.07
N ASP A 297 4.83 -5.71 24.00
CA ASP A 297 4.83 -6.76 22.97
C ASP A 297 4.23 -6.23 21.65
N GLY A 298 4.49 -6.94 20.55
CA GLY A 298 3.86 -6.64 19.26
C GLY A 298 4.11 -7.72 18.22
N TYR A 299 3.11 -7.93 17.37
CA TYR A 299 3.12 -8.93 16.30
C TYR A 299 2.02 -8.68 15.28
N LEU A 300 2.06 -9.39 14.16
CA LEU A 300 0.99 -9.42 13.18
C LEU A 300 0.09 -10.64 13.40
N ILE A 301 -1.23 -10.42 13.44
CA ILE A 301 -2.24 -11.47 13.52
C ILE A 301 -2.74 -11.74 12.10
N PRO A 302 -2.53 -12.92 11.51
CA PRO A 302 -3.02 -13.24 10.18
C PRO A 302 -4.54 -13.39 10.19
N VAL A 303 -5.20 -12.80 9.19
CA VAL A 303 -6.66 -12.92 9.00
C VAL A 303 -6.95 -14.24 8.32
N ASN A 304 -7.09 -15.31 9.08
CA ASN A 304 -7.44 -16.64 8.57
C ASN A 304 -8.94 -16.74 8.32
N SER A 305 -9.36 -16.46 7.09
CA SER A 305 -10.77 -16.43 6.69
C SER A 305 -11.51 -17.77 6.83
N ARG A 306 -10.78 -18.89 6.97
CA ARG A 306 -11.40 -20.19 7.24
C ARG A 306 -12.01 -20.29 8.64
N TYR A 307 -11.39 -19.64 9.62
CA TYR A 307 -11.79 -19.74 11.04
C TYR A 307 -12.50 -18.50 11.57
N LEU A 308 -12.37 -17.38 10.87
CA LEU A 308 -13.06 -16.13 11.20
C LEU A 308 -14.34 -16.05 10.35
N PRO A 309 -15.54 -15.98 10.94
CA PRO A 309 -16.74 -15.70 10.17
C PRO A 309 -16.71 -14.28 9.61
N GLU A 310 -17.49 -14.04 8.55
CA GLU A 310 -17.69 -12.68 8.06
C GLU A 310 -18.47 -11.84 9.08
N ASP A 311 -18.05 -10.59 9.24
CA ASP A 311 -18.86 -9.59 9.94
C ASP A 311 -20.05 -9.20 9.07
N ALA A 312 -21.27 -9.38 9.60
CA ALA A 312 -22.50 -9.23 8.83
C ALA A 312 -22.68 -7.80 8.30
N ARG A 313 -22.34 -6.77 9.09
CA ARG A 313 -22.50 -5.36 8.71
C ARG A 313 -21.56 -4.97 7.58
N THR A 314 -20.32 -5.41 7.68
CA THR A 314 -19.30 -5.13 6.65
C THR A 314 -19.62 -5.88 5.35
N ALA A 315 -20.02 -7.16 5.45
CA ALA A 315 -20.43 -7.95 4.29
C ALA A 315 -21.68 -7.39 3.59
N GLU A 316 -22.69 -6.91 4.35
CA GLU A 316 -23.89 -6.26 3.82
C GLU A 316 -23.52 -5.01 3.01
N LEU A 317 -22.69 -4.10 3.54
CA LEU A 317 -22.25 -2.89 2.84
C LEU A 317 -21.54 -3.20 1.51
N ILE A 318 -20.71 -4.23 1.49
CA ILE A 318 -20.00 -4.66 0.26
C ILE A 318 -21.02 -5.20 -0.75
N ASN A 319 -21.94 -6.06 -0.32
CA ASN A 319 -22.95 -6.68 -1.20
C ASN A 319 -23.94 -5.65 -1.73
N ASP A 320 -24.44 -4.76 -0.89
CA ASP A 320 -25.34 -3.66 -1.31
C ASP A 320 -24.67 -2.80 -2.36
N SER A 321 -23.37 -2.49 -2.18
CA SER A 321 -22.61 -1.75 -3.18
C SER A 321 -22.46 -2.51 -4.49
N ARG A 322 -22.33 -3.86 -4.47
CA ARG A 322 -22.32 -4.69 -5.68
C ARG A 322 -23.67 -4.68 -6.40
N ASP A 323 -24.76 -4.73 -5.63
CA ASP A 323 -26.12 -4.69 -6.18
C ASP A 323 -26.43 -3.36 -6.88
N ASP A 324 -25.82 -2.26 -6.44
CA ASP A 324 -25.89 -0.96 -7.11
C ASP A 324 -25.16 -0.93 -8.48
N PHE A 325 -24.19 -1.84 -8.71
CA PHE A 325 -23.39 -1.92 -9.93
C PHE A 325 -23.41 -3.33 -10.56
N PRO A 326 -24.57 -3.84 -11.00
CA PRO A 326 -24.73 -5.22 -11.48
C PRO A 326 -23.84 -5.56 -12.70
N GLU A 327 -23.40 -4.56 -13.47
CA GLU A 327 -22.48 -4.76 -14.57
C GLU A 327 -21.12 -5.34 -14.14
N LEU A 328 -20.72 -5.12 -12.89
CA LEU A 328 -19.46 -5.67 -12.35
C LEU A 328 -19.47 -7.20 -12.28
N ALA A 329 -20.65 -7.83 -12.17
CA ALA A 329 -20.81 -9.27 -12.18
C ALA A 329 -20.75 -9.89 -13.60
N GLU A 330 -20.64 -9.08 -14.66
CA GLU A 330 -20.54 -9.59 -16.02
C GLU A 330 -19.35 -10.54 -16.18
N VAL A 331 -19.59 -11.77 -16.62
CA VAL A 331 -18.53 -12.72 -16.97
C VAL A 331 -17.96 -12.36 -18.35
N ILE A 332 -16.69 -11.94 -18.37
CA ILE A 332 -16.01 -11.46 -19.56
C ILE A 332 -15.13 -12.52 -20.24
N ALA A 333 -14.60 -13.47 -19.45
CA ALA A 333 -13.77 -14.58 -19.94
C ALA A 333 -13.77 -15.74 -18.94
N LYS A 334 -13.11 -16.84 -19.30
CA LYS A 334 -12.82 -17.96 -18.42
C LYS A 334 -11.31 -18.17 -18.32
N ILE A 335 -10.79 -18.27 -17.13
CA ILE A 335 -9.39 -18.55 -16.83
C ILE A 335 -9.24 -20.06 -16.57
N GLU A 336 -8.43 -20.76 -17.37
CA GLU A 336 -8.27 -22.22 -17.23
C GLU A 336 -7.39 -22.63 -16.04
N GLN A 337 -6.37 -21.81 -15.72
CA GLN A 337 -5.44 -22.02 -14.61
C GLN A 337 -5.10 -20.67 -13.98
N PRO A 338 -4.82 -20.60 -12.67
CA PRO A 338 -4.47 -19.35 -12.01
C PRO A 338 -3.30 -18.63 -12.70
N LEU A 339 -3.45 -17.32 -12.88
CA LEU A 339 -2.41 -16.43 -13.38
C LEU A 339 -1.95 -15.56 -12.20
N MET A 340 -0.68 -15.78 -11.80
CA MET A 340 -0.10 -15.13 -10.63
C MET A 340 0.77 -13.96 -11.04
N ARG A 341 0.68 -12.85 -10.32
CA ARG A 341 1.63 -11.74 -10.43
C ARG A 341 2.98 -12.10 -9.81
N ARG A 342 4.01 -11.47 -10.30
CA ARG A 342 5.38 -11.51 -9.76
C ARG A 342 5.98 -10.13 -9.96
N TYR A 343 6.58 -9.57 -8.92
CA TYR A 343 7.15 -8.22 -9.03
C TYR A 343 8.56 -8.23 -9.64
N ASN A 344 9.45 -9.04 -9.13
CA ASN A 344 10.87 -9.06 -9.48
C ASN A 344 11.27 -10.12 -10.53
N ARG A 345 10.28 -10.70 -11.21
CA ARG A 345 10.50 -11.63 -12.34
C ARG A 345 9.30 -11.66 -13.28
N GLU A 346 9.47 -12.27 -14.43
CA GLU A 346 8.40 -12.52 -15.39
C GLU A 346 7.22 -13.26 -14.76
N SER A 347 5.99 -12.87 -15.12
CA SER A 347 4.76 -13.46 -14.63
C SER A 347 3.80 -13.82 -15.75
N SER A 348 3.00 -14.89 -15.55
CA SER A 348 2.00 -15.31 -16.55
C SER A 348 0.90 -14.27 -16.77
N ILE A 349 0.49 -13.56 -15.72
CA ILE A 349 -0.48 -12.45 -15.85
C ILE A 349 0.15 -11.25 -16.55
N GLY A 350 1.40 -10.91 -16.24
CA GLY A 350 2.13 -9.84 -16.91
C GLY A 350 2.29 -10.10 -18.41
N ASN A 351 2.63 -11.35 -18.77
CA ASN A 351 2.68 -11.78 -20.17
C ASN A 351 1.34 -11.60 -20.89
N LEU A 352 0.22 -12.00 -20.23
CA LEU A 352 -1.12 -11.87 -20.80
C LEU A 352 -1.50 -10.42 -21.04
N LEU A 353 -1.35 -9.58 -20.01
CA LEU A 353 -1.74 -8.17 -20.10
C LEU A 353 -0.91 -7.44 -21.16
N THR A 354 0.41 -7.66 -21.19
CA THR A 354 1.26 -7.03 -22.21
C THR A 354 1.01 -7.56 -23.63
N ASP A 355 0.60 -8.82 -23.80
CA ASP A 355 0.12 -9.33 -25.12
C ASP A 355 -1.16 -8.60 -25.56
N PHE A 356 -2.08 -8.37 -24.63
CA PHE A 356 -3.31 -7.66 -24.90
C PHE A 356 -3.07 -6.17 -25.21
N MET A 357 -2.16 -5.53 -24.47
CA MET A 357 -1.72 -4.16 -24.73
C MET A 357 -1.09 -4.03 -26.12
N LYS A 358 -0.14 -4.91 -26.44
CA LYS A 358 0.50 -4.97 -27.76
C LYS A 358 -0.55 -5.13 -28.87
N SER A 359 -1.50 -6.05 -28.69
CA SER A 359 -2.57 -6.32 -29.67
C SER A 359 -3.52 -5.14 -29.81
N ALA A 360 -3.96 -4.54 -28.71
CA ALA A 360 -4.88 -3.40 -28.72
C ALA A 360 -4.24 -2.14 -29.30
N GLY A 361 -2.96 -1.89 -28.98
CA GLY A 361 -2.19 -0.76 -29.50
C GLY A 361 -1.67 -0.95 -30.92
N ASN A 362 -1.77 -2.16 -31.47
CA ASN A 362 -1.15 -2.55 -32.74
C ASN A 362 0.34 -2.13 -32.80
N SER A 363 1.08 -2.50 -31.75
CA SER A 363 2.48 -2.09 -31.54
C SER A 363 3.45 -3.28 -31.68
N ASP A 364 4.76 -3.00 -31.76
CA ASP A 364 5.82 -4.02 -31.79
C ASP A 364 6.04 -4.64 -30.42
N ILE A 365 5.86 -3.83 -29.37
CA ILE A 365 6.16 -4.17 -27.97
C ILE A 365 4.95 -3.77 -27.10
N GLY A 366 4.65 -4.59 -26.07
CA GLY A 366 3.83 -4.21 -24.92
C GLY A 366 4.73 -4.15 -23.68
N PHE A 367 4.60 -3.10 -22.88
CA PHE A 367 5.37 -2.90 -21.65
C PHE A 367 4.47 -2.42 -20.52
N LEU A 368 4.56 -3.06 -19.34
CA LEU A 368 3.81 -2.71 -18.15
C LEU A 368 4.69 -2.87 -16.90
N ASN A 369 4.71 -1.90 -16.00
CA ASN A 369 5.36 -2.05 -14.71
C ASN A 369 4.63 -3.11 -13.85
N SER A 370 5.38 -3.93 -13.13
CA SER A 370 4.79 -5.00 -12.31
C SER A 370 3.84 -4.48 -11.24
N GLY A 371 4.11 -3.30 -10.68
CA GLY A 371 3.27 -2.65 -9.67
C GLY A 371 1.87 -2.26 -10.16
N ALA A 372 1.68 -2.11 -11.46
CA ALA A 372 0.35 -1.83 -12.04
C ALA A 372 -0.61 -3.04 -12.01
N ILE A 373 -0.09 -4.24 -11.76
CA ILE A 373 -0.90 -5.46 -11.67
C ILE A 373 -1.28 -5.68 -10.20
N ARG A 374 -2.49 -5.29 -9.81
CA ARG A 374 -2.91 -5.19 -8.40
C ARG A 374 -3.53 -6.47 -7.84
N ALA A 375 -3.98 -7.41 -8.67
CA ALA A 375 -4.58 -8.67 -8.25
C ALA A 375 -4.15 -9.84 -9.13
N ASP A 376 -4.20 -11.05 -8.56
CA ASP A 376 -4.07 -12.30 -9.32
C ASP A 376 -5.38 -12.66 -10.01
N MET A 377 -5.33 -13.51 -11.04
CA MET A 377 -6.53 -14.06 -11.67
C MET A 377 -6.67 -15.54 -11.30
N ASN A 378 -7.72 -15.88 -10.56
CA ASN A 378 -8.03 -17.26 -10.21
C ASN A 378 -8.61 -18.05 -11.40
N ALA A 379 -8.48 -19.39 -11.36
CA ALA A 379 -9.17 -20.24 -12.31
C ALA A 379 -10.70 -20.12 -12.14
N GLY A 380 -11.42 -20.17 -13.26
CA GLY A 380 -12.87 -20.03 -13.28
C GLY A 380 -13.35 -18.87 -14.14
N ASN A 381 -14.54 -18.37 -13.86
CA ASN A 381 -15.09 -17.20 -14.53
C ASN A 381 -14.35 -15.94 -14.07
N LEU A 382 -13.95 -15.11 -15.04
CA LEU A 382 -13.42 -13.78 -14.81
C LEU A 382 -14.54 -12.77 -14.99
N THR A 383 -14.84 -12.01 -13.95
CA THR A 383 -15.84 -10.95 -14.00
C THR A 383 -15.21 -9.59 -14.34
N LEU A 384 -16.05 -8.61 -14.70
CA LEU A 384 -15.60 -7.23 -14.92
C LEU A 384 -15.02 -6.63 -13.62
N GLU A 385 -15.63 -6.90 -12.46
CA GLU A 385 -15.07 -6.50 -11.15
C GLU A 385 -13.63 -6.98 -10.99
N GLN A 386 -13.40 -8.28 -11.22
CA GLN A 386 -12.07 -8.88 -11.09
C GLN A 386 -11.05 -8.29 -12.10
N LEU A 387 -11.47 -8.00 -13.34
CA LEU A 387 -10.60 -7.32 -14.30
C LEU A 387 -10.20 -5.92 -13.83
N ILE A 388 -11.18 -5.15 -13.33
CA ILE A 388 -10.89 -3.81 -12.79
C ILE A 388 -9.96 -3.91 -11.57
N ASN A 389 -10.13 -4.90 -10.70
CA ASN A 389 -9.23 -5.12 -9.56
C ASN A 389 -7.80 -5.51 -9.99
N VAL A 390 -7.63 -6.16 -11.14
CA VAL A 390 -6.30 -6.46 -11.70
C VAL A 390 -5.60 -5.19 -12.20
N TYR A 391 -6.34 -4.29 -12.85
CA TYR A 391 -5.85 -3.00 -13.32
C TYR A 391 -6.86 -1.90 -12.99
N PRO A 392 -6.80 -1.31 -11.80
CA PRO A 392 -7.84 -0.38 -11.31
C PRO A 392 -7.73 1.03 -11.85
N PHE A 393 -6.60 1.39 -12.48
CA PHE A 393 -6.27 2.76 -12.84
C PHE A 393 -7.11 3.31 -13.99
N LYS A 394 -7.34 4.63 -13.96
CA LYS A 394 -8.12 5.35 -14.96
C LYS A 394 -7.16 6.15 -15.85
N ASP A 395 -6.53 5.46 -16.80
CA ASP A 395 -5.64 6.06 -17.79
C ASP A 395 -5.88 5.48 -19.19
N ASN A 396 -5.11 5.93 -20.18
CA ASN A 396 -5.18 5.44 -21.53
C ASN A 396 -4.07 4.43 -21.84
N LEU A 397 -4.32 3.56 -22.79
CA LEU A 397 -3.29 2.79 -23.47
C LEU A 397 -2.61 3.72 -24.48
N THR A 398 -1.37 4.08 -24.20
CA THR A 398 -0.57 4.98 -25.04
C THR A 398 0.43 4.19 -25.87
N VAL A 399 0.53 4.51 -27.14
CA VAL A 399 1.54 3.93 -28.04
C VAL A 399 2.60 4.98 -28.34
N ILE A 400 3.85 4.64 -28.01
CA ILE A 400 5.01 5.54 -28.14
C ILE A 400 6.01 4.91 -29.10
N GLU A 401 6.57 5.70 -30.02
CA GLU A 401 7.68 5.29 -30.88
C GLU A 401 9.00 5.64 -30.20
N LEU A 402 9.83 4.62 -29.99
CA LEU A 402 11.18 4.71 -29.42
C LEU A 402 12.23 4.20 -30.42
N SER A 403 13.46 4.67 -30.32
CA SER A 403 14.60 4.03 -30.99
C SER A 403 14.97 2.73 -30.29
N GLY A 404 15.68 1.83 -30.97
CA GLY A 404 16.18 0.60 -30.35
C GLY A 404 17.09 0.87 -29.17
N LYS A 405 17.90 1.95 -29.23
CA LYS A 405 18.70 2.40 -28.09
C LYS A 405 17.80 2.74 -26.90
N GLN A 406 16.74 3.55 -27.09
CA GLN A 406 15.80 3.90 -26.02
C GLN A 406 15.07 2.65 -25.45
N VAL A 407 14.76 1.65 -26.29
CA VAL A 407 14.22 0.38 -25.79
C VAL A 407 15.23 -0.38 -24.93
N ARG A 408 16.53 -0.38 -25.27
CA ARG A 408 17.56 -0.95 -24.39
C ARG A 408 17.66 -0.17 -23.07
N ASP A 409 17.69 1.15 -23.13
CA ASP A 409 17.74 2.02 -21.96
C ASP A 409 16.51 1.79 -21.04
N LEU A 410 15.30 1.60 -21.63
CA LEU A 410 14.07 1.21 -20.93
C LEU A 410 14.23 -0.10 -20.16
N ILE A 411 14.78 -1.13 -20.82
CA ILE A 411 14.95 -2.46 -20.21
C ILE A 411 16.00 -2.40 -19.09
N GLU A 412 17.15 -1.76 -19.33
CA GLU A 412 18.20 -1.60 -18.30
C GLU A 412 17.65 -0.88 -17.08
N TYR A 413 16.90 0.20 -17.27
CA TYR A 413 16.26 0.91 -16.17
C TYR A 413 15.29 0.00 -15.41
N SER A 414 14.41 -0.72 -16.13
CA SER A 414 13.48 -1.68 -15.53
C SER A 414 14.16 -2.73 -14.65
N LEU A 415 15.34 -3.23 -15.08
CA LEU A 415 16.11 -4.21 -14.31
C LEU A 415 16.80 -3.63 -13.06
N THR A 416 16.78 -2.31 -12.86
CA THR A 416 17.36 -1.66 -11.67
C THR A 416 16.34 -1.45 -10.56
N LEU A 417 15.04 -1.56 -10.87
CA LEU A 417 13.98 -1.19 -9.93
C LEU A 417 13.89 -2.20 -8.77
N PRO A 418 13.95 -1.75 -7.53
CA PRO A 418 13.90 -2.62 -6.36
C PRO A 418 12.50 -3.23 -6.14
N TYR A 419 11.46 -2.59 -6.66
CA TYR A 419 10.06 -2.97 -6.48
C TYR A 419 9.48 -3.78 -7.65
N GLY A 420 10.28 -4.15 -8.63
CA GLY A 420 9.88 -5.07 -9.68
C GLY A 420 10.30 -4.67 -11.08
N ILE A 421 10.48 -5.68 -11.92
CA ILE A 421 10.82 -5.50 -13.34
C ILE A 421 9.58 -5.21 -14.17
N GLY A 422 9.75 -4.57 -15.33
CA GLY A 422 8.67 -4.44 -16.31
C GLY A 422 8.29 -5.79 -16.91
N GLN A 423 7.00 -6.01 -17.11
CA GLN A 423 6.46 -7.14 -17.85
C GLN A 423 6.40 -6.79 -19.33
N VAL A 424 6.69 -7.76 -20.21
CA VAL A 424 6.91 -7.46 -21.62
C VAL A 424 6.20 -8.40 -22.59
N SER A 425 5.83 -7.87 -23.75
CA SER A 425 5.41 -8.64 -24.94
C SER A 425 6.17 -8.15 -26.17
N GLY A 426 6.43 -9.04 -27.12
CA GLY A 426 7.21 -8.73 -28.31
C GLY A 426 8.71 -8.63 -28.06
N LEU A 427 9.17 -8.82 -26.82
CA LEU A 427 10.58 -8.84 -26.43
C LEU A 427 11.02 -10.22 -25.94
N SER A 428 12.27 -10.56 -26.22
CA SER A 428 13.02 -11.63 -25.55
C SER A 428 14.28 -11.04 -24.98
N ILE A 429 14.47 -11.13 -23.66
CA ILE A 429 15.52 -10.47 -22.89
C ILE A 429 16.33 -11.53 -22.15
N THR A 430 17.65 -11.50 -22.33
CA THR A 430 18.59 -12.22 -21.48
C THR A 430 19.42 -11.20 -20.71
N TYR A 431 19.49 -11.34 -19.41
CA TYR A 431 20.21 -10.41 -18.54
C TYR A 431 20.96 -11.16 -17.43
N ASP A 432 21.86 -10.47 -16.78
CA ASP A 432 22.67 -10.97 -15.66
C ASP A 432 22.54 -9.99 -14.49
N SER A 433 21.72 -10.35 -13.51
CA SER A 433 21.43 -9.52 -12.33
C SER A 433 22.64 -9.35 -11.40
N SER A 434 23.68 -10.16 -11.54
CA SER A 434 24.93 -10.01 -10.77
C SER A 434 25.81 -8.85 -11.23
N LYS A 435 25.54 -8.29 -12.42
CA LYS A 435 26.26 -7.13 -12.94
C LYS A 435 25.80 -5.82 -12.30
N ASN A 436 26.61 -4.78 -12.51
CA ASN A 436 26.24 -3.43 -12.08
C ASN A 436 24.91 -2.99 -12.69
N THR A 437 24.20 -2.11 -12.00
CA THR A 437 23.02 -1.43 -12.54
C THR A 437 23.34 -0.72 -13.86
N LEU A 438 22.42 -0.81 -14.82
CA LEU A 438 22.53 -0.28 -16.19
C LEU A 438 23.58 -0.99 -17.08
N GLU A 439 24.07 -2.19 -16.67
CA GLU A 439 24.98 -3.04 -17.45
C GLU A 439 24.51 -4.51 -17.46
N ARG A 440 23.22 -4.75 -17.13
CA ARG A 440 22.67 -6.10 -16.90
C ARG A 440 22.25 -6.81 -18.17
N ILE A 441 21.90 -6.09 -19.23
CA ILE A 441 21.49 -6.71 -20.50
C ILE A 441 22.65 -7.50 -21.12
N VAL A 442 22.33 -8.72 -21.59
CA VAL A 442 23.20 -9.58 -22.38
C VAL A 442 22.71 -9.63 -23.83
N ASP A 443 21.40 -9.85 -24.04
CA ASP A 443 20.77 -9.90 -25.37
C ASP A 443 19.34 -9.41 -25.32
N VAL A 444 18.91 -8.68 -26.35
CA VAL A 444 17.51 -8.23 -26.53
C VAL A 444 17.10 -8.47 -27.98
N LYS A 445 15.96 -9.12 -28.14
CA LYS A 445 15.31 -9.33 -29.44
C LYS A 445 13.90 -8.75 -29.44
N VAL A 446 13.53 -8.13 -30.56
CA VAL A 446 12.17 -7.67 -30.84
C VAL A 446 11.55 -8.58 -31.87
N ASN A 447 10.43 -9.25 -31.54
CA ASN A 447 9.73 -10.23 -32.41
C ASN A 447 10.68 -11.32 -32.98
N GLY A 448 11.72 -11.71 -32.22
CA GLY A 448 12.69 -12.73 -32.58
C GLY A 448 13.96 -12.23 -33.26
N GLU A 449 13.99 -10.97 -33.71
CA GLU A 449 15.15 -10.34 -34.35
C GLU A 449 15.96 -9.50 -33.35
N ILE A 450 17.29 -9.48 -33.51
CA ILE A 450 18.18 -8.65 -32.68
C ILE A 450 17.78 -7.17 -32.84
N ILE A 451 17.64 -6.49 -31.71
CA ILE A 451 17.28 -5.07 -31.72
C ILE A 451 18.41 -4.23 -32.33
N ILE A 452 18.04 -3.30 -33.21
CA ILE A 452 18.95 -2.37 -33.87
C ILE A 452 18.71 -0.97 -33.31
N ASP A 453 19.76 -0.33 -32.80
CA ASP A 453 19.66 0.91 -32.01
C ASP A 453 19.04 2.08 -32.80
N GLU A 454 19.28 2.15 -34.12
CA GLU A 454 18.77 3.21 -35.01
C GLU A 454 17.34 2.96 -35.48
N ASN A 455 16.84 1.72 -35.40
CA ASN A 455 15.49 1.40 -35.82
C ASN A 455 14.44 1.96 -34.86
N LYS A 456 13.24 2.18 -35.37
CA LYS A 456 12.10 2.64 -34.59
C LYS A 456 11.19 1.46 -34.26
N TYR A 457 10.74 1.43 -33.00
CA TYR A 457 9.85 0.42 -32.47
C TYR A 457 8.69 1.11 -31.76
N THR A 458 7.48 0.61 -31.96
CA THR A 458 6.30 1.09 -31.24
C THR A 458 6.09 0.30 -29.96
N VAL A 459 5.87 1.00 -28.85
CA VAL A 459 5.67 0.42 -27.51
C VAL A 459 4.32 0.85 -26.97
N ALA A 460 3.44 -0.11 -26.66
CA ALA A 460 2.19 0.13 -25.95
C ALA A 460 2.45 0.09 -24.45
N VAL A 461 2.09 1.17 -23.77
CA VAL A 461 2.27 1.39 -22.33
C VAL A 461 1.02 1.99 -21.69
N SER A 462 0.96 2.03 -20.36
CA SER A 462 -0.05 2.81 -19.63
C SER A 462 0.21 4.32 -19.76
N GLY A 463 -0.82 5.14 -19.67
CA GLY A 463 -0.67 6.60 -19.64
C GLY A 463 0.22 7.08 -18.52
N TYR A 464 0.13 6.43 -17.35
CA TYR A 464 1.02 6.69 -16.22
C TYR A 464 2.51 6.55 -16.59
N LEU A 465 2.89 5.45 -17.25
CA LEU A 465 4.28 5.25 -17.71
C LEU A 465 4.65 6.22 -18.85
N ALA A 466 3.70 6.52 -19.74
CA ALA A 466 3.91 7.48 -20.82
C ALA A 466 4.32 8.87 -20.31
N ASP A 467 3.79 9.27 -19.15
CA ASP A 467 4.10 10.51 -18.45
C ASP A 467 5.35 10.43 -17.55
N GLY A 468 6.12 9.33 -17.61
CA GLY A 468 7.36 9.13 -16.85
C GLY A 468 7.15 8.54 -15.45
N GLY A 469 5.98 7.95 -15.17
CA GLY A 469 5.68 7.26 -13.92
C GLY A 469 6.74 6.21 -13.57
N ASP A 470 6.94 5.92 -12.29
CA ASP A 470 8.01 5.05 -11.76
C ASP A 470 9.43 5.45 -12.22
N GLY A 471 9.63 6.68 -12.72
CA GLY A 471 10.91 7.16 -13.24
C GLY A 471 11.25 6.71 -14.66
N PHE A 472 10.30 6.12 -15.41
CA PHE A 472 10.49 5.71 -16.81
C PHE A 472 10.53 6.92 -17.78
N ASN A 473 11.44 7.85 -17.53
CA ASN A 473 11.56 9.11 -18.30
C ASN A 473 11.82 8.89 -19.81
N VAL A 474 12.32 7.73 -20.20
CA VAL A 474 12.54 7.37 -21.61
C VAL A 474 11.28 7.47 -22.46
N PHE A 475 10.09 7.26 -21.86
CA PHE A 475 8.82 7.39 -22.57
C PHE A 475 8.49 8.84 -22.89
N THR A 476 8.85 9.79 -22.02
CA THR A 476 8.61 11.23 -22.26
C THR A 476 9.49 11.81 -23.39
N GLU A 477 10.55 11.10 -23.78
CA GLU A 477 11.44 11.46 -24.89
C GLU A 477 10.97 10.85 -26.22
N GLY A 478 10.01 9.90 -26.17
CA GLY A 478 9.46 9.23 -27.32
C GLY A 478 8.41 10.06 -28.06
N ARG A 479 8.04 9.64 -29.27
CA ARG A 479 6.97 10.25 -30.04
C ARG A 479 5.66 9.50 -29.79
N VAL A 480 4.66 10.15 -29.19
CA VAL A 480 3.32 9.58 -29.04
C VAL A 480 2.71 9.34 -30.42
N VAL A 481 2.28 8.11 -30.66
CA VAL A 481 1.61 7.67 -31.91
C VAL A 481 0.10 7.62 -31.72
N ASN A 482 -0.37 7.15 -30.56
CA ASN A 482 -1.77 7.06 -30.20
C ASN A 482 -1.92 7.06 -28.67
N ASP A 483 -2.93 7.76 -28.13
CA ASP A 483 -3.23 7.87 -26.70
C ASP A 483 -4.75 7.90 -26.40
N ASN A 484 -5.59 7.52 -27.38
CA ASN A 484 -7.04 7.74 -27.31
C ASN A 484 -7.85 6.51 -26.87
N LEU A 485 -7.22 5.41 -26.48
CA LEU A 485 -7.90 4.18 -26.09
C LEU A 485 -7.88 4.03 -24.56
N PRO A 486 -9.02 4.13 -23.86
CA PRO A 486 -9.06 3.84 -22.43
C PRO A 486 -8.47 2.45 -22.13
N PHE A 487 -7.54 2.38 -21.20
CA PHE A 487 -6.76 1.15 -20.97
C PHE A 487 -7.66 -0.01 -20.54
N GLN A 488 -8.61 0.24 -19.62
CA GLN A 488 -9.55 -0.79 -19.18
C GLN A 488 -10.44 -1.29 -20.31
N ASP A 489 -10.90 -0.41 -21.22
CA ASP A 489 -11.71 -0.80 -22.38
C ASP A 489 -10.89 -1.65 -23.36
N ALA A 490 -9.60 -1.33 -23.51
CA ALA A 490 -8.67 -2.13 -24.29
C ALA A 490 -8.57 -3.56 -23.75
N LEU A 491 -8.31 -3.70 -22.45
CA LEU A 491 -8.23 -5.01 -21.79
C LEU A 491 -9.57 -5.76 -21.86
N TYR A 492 -10.68 -5.10 -21.49
CA TYR A 492 -12.02 -5.69 -21.56
C TYR A 492 -12.30 -6.29 -22.94
N SER A 493 -12.05 -5.52 -24.01
CA SER A 493 -12.26 -5.96 -25.38
C SER A 493 -11.42 -7.18 -25.74
N GLN A 494 -10.15 -7.23 -25.30
CA GLN A 494 -9.27 -8.37 -25.56
C GLN A 494 -9.73 -9.62 -24.81
N PHE A 495 -10.14 -9.52 -23.55
CA PHE A 495 -10.70 -10.64 -22.77
C PHE A 495 -11.99 -11.17 -23.40
N LYS A 496 -12.92 -10.32 -23.79
CA LYS A 496 -14.18 -10.71 -24.48
C LYS A 496 -13.91 -11.42 -25.81
N LYS A 497 -12.87 -10.99 -26.54
CA LYS A 497 -12.45 -11.62 -27.80
C LYS A 497 -11.81 -12.99 -27.55
N ALA A 498 -10.96 -13.12 -26.55
CA ALA A 498 -10.24 -14.34 -26.23
C ALA A 498 -11.14 -15.43 -25.62
N LYS A 499 -12.14 -15.06 -24.82
CA LYS A 499 -13.15 -15.93 -24.16
C LYS A 499 -12.56 -16.94 -23.17
N ASN A 500 -11.55 -17.72 -23.56
CA ASN A 500 -10.86 -18.70 -22.74
C ASN A 500 -9.38 -18.38 -22.69
N ILE A 501 -8.87 -18.19 -21.48
CA ILE A 501 -7.49 -17.80 -21.21
C ILE A 501 -6.74 -19.01 -20.67
N LYS A 502 -5.72 -19.42 -21.41
CA LYS A 502 -4.76 -20.44 -20.97
C LYS A 502 -3.60 -19.78 -20.25
N LYS A 503 -2.96 -20.51 -19.36
CA LYS A 503 -1.72 -20.05 -18.73
C LYS A 503 -0.64 -19.87 -19.81
N LEU A 504 -0.09 -18.69 -19.92
CA LEU A 504 1.01 -18.41 -20.82
C LEU A 504 2.32 -18.96 -20.25
N ALA A 505 3.17 -19.45 -21.14
CA ALA A 505 4.52 -19.84 -20.77
C ALA A 505 5.33 -18.60 -20.37
N ILE A 506 6.23 -18.77 -19.43
CA ILE A 506 7.28 -17.84 -19.08
C ILE A 506 8.56 -18.16 -19.86
N GLY A 507 9.50 -17.22 -19.96
CA GLY A 507 10.78 -17.36 -20.67
C GLY A 507 11.06 -16.22 -21.63
N ARG A 508 10.32 -15.12 -21.55
CA ARG A 508 10.59 -13.86 -22.28
C ARG A 508 11.75 -13.09 -21.64
N GLN A 509 11.94 -13.28 -20.34
CA GLN A 509 12.98 -12.63 -19.55
C GLN A 509 13.76 -13.70 -18.76
N THR A 510 15.04 -13.86 -19.08
CA THR A 510 15.89 -14.90 -18.49
C THR A 510 17.07 -14.27 -17.78
N ASP A 511 17.15 -14.45 -16.46
CA ASP A 511 18.33 -14.13 -15.67
C ASP A 511 19.34 -15.29 -15.75
N ILE A 512 20.55 -15.01 -16.17
CA ILE A 512 21.61 -16.01 -16.27
C ILE A 512 22.49 -16.09 -15.02
N SER A 513 22.36 -15.15 -14.08
CA SER A 513 23.07 -15.19 -12.78
C SER A 513 22.55 -16.32 -11.88
N GLU A 514 21.32 -16.78 -12.09
CA GLU A 514 20.66 -17.86 -11.31
C GLU A 514 21.02 -19.28 -11.79
N LYS A 515 22.00 -19.44 -12.71
CA LYS A 515 22.38 -20.74 -13.27
C LYS A 515 23.62 -21.35 -12.62
#